data_a0111b0f75b00828c22c8c6df673b42c
#
_entry.id   a0111b0f75b00828c22c8c6df673b42c
#
_cell.length_a   1.000
_cell.length_b   1.000
_cell.length_c   1.000
_cell.angle_alpha   90.00
_cell.angle_beta   90.00
_cell.angle_gamma   90.00
#
_symmetry.space_group_name_H-M   'P 1'
#
loop_
_entity.id
_entity.type
_entity.pdbx_description
1 polymer ?
#
loop_
_entity_poly.entity_id
_entity_poly.type
_entity_poly.pdbx_seq_one_letter_code
_entity_poly.pdbx_strand_id
1 'polypeptide(L)'
;MPNVFVGHPFTGRFAVTKFRRIFKDLPFKVIYGNTDLQTKHLLTIMKGNIARSDFSIFDLSDWNPNVALELGLAEGLKKKAGKQYYIVLNTRRSNDVPSDIRGIQRLEYTSYDFKVEVGLGDLLTRYILAKEYWIKRIWKAIPDTGKGSKKRIMAVRILAHFRDHAKLTADNLKVIARGTRLRKLDHDEVVETLRSQKLIRKIKGAPAYSSTRKLFQ
;
A
#
# COMPACT_ATOMS: atom_id res chain seq x y z
N MET A 1 2.69 -7.19 -10.25
CA MET A 1 2.30 -6.46 -9.02
C MET A 1 0.81 -6.30 -9.00
N PRO A 2 0.16 -6.38 -7.84
CA PRO A 2 -1.28 -6.26 -7.76
C PRO A 2 -1.77 -4.86 -8.14
N ASN A 3 -2.96 -4.82 -8.71
CA ASN A 3 -3.70 -3.58 -8.95
C ASN A 3 -4.61 -3.33 -7.77
N VAL A 4 -4.55 -2.12 -7.20
CA VAL A 4 -5.34 -1.76 -6.04
C VAL A 4 -6.18 -0.53 -6.36
N PHE A 5 -7.48 -0.65 -6.19
CA PHE A 5 -8.36 0.52 -6.25
C PHE A 5 -8.32 1.24 -4.91
N VAL A 6 -8.16 2.56 -4.95
CA VAL A 6 -8.14 3.39 -3.74
C VAL A 6 -9.17 4.50 -3.86
N GLY A 7 -10.23 4.38 -3.07
CA GLY A 7 -11.20 5.44 -2.83
C GLY A 7 -10.76 6.30 -1.64
N HIS A 8 -10.64 7.60 -1.85
CA HIS A 8 -10.29 8.53 -0.77
C HIS A 8 -10.93 9.90 -0.96
N PRO A 9 -11.19 10.66 0.11
CA PRO A 9 -11.73 12.01 0.01
C PRO A 9 -10.78 12.94 -0.75
N PHE A 10 -11.31 13.75 -1.64
CA PHE A 10 -10.55 14.76 -2.41
C PHE A 10 -10.47 16.12 -1.72
N THR A 11 -11.07 16.25 -0.56
CA THR A 11 -11.08 17.48 0.24
C THR A 11 -9.76 17.66 0.98
N GLY A 12 -9.17 18.86 0.87
CA GLY A 12 -7.92 19.18 1.55
C GLY A 12 -6.66 18.78 0.76
N ARG A 13 -6.13 19.72 -0.04
CA ARG A 13 -4.95 19.51 -0.92
C ARG A 13 -3.76 18.86 -0.22
N PHE A 14 -3.50 19.21 1.04
CA PHE A 14 -2.40 18.67 1.83
C PHE A 14 -2.61 17.21 2.24
N ALA A 15 -3.81 16.85 2.64
CA ALA A 15 -4.16 15.48 3.02
C ALA A 15 -4.09 14.53 1.83
N VAL A 16 -4.59 14.94 0.67
CA VAL A 16 -4.52 14.20 -0.59
C VAL A 16 -3.07 13.91 -0.99
N THR A 17 -2.19 14.91 -0.91
CA THR A 17 -0.78 14.75 -1.26
C THR A 17 -0.08 13.74 -0.34
N LYS A 18 -0.30 13.83 0.97
CA LYS A 18 0.27 12.89 1.94
C LYS A 18 -0.27 11.48 1.75
N PHE A 19 -1.57 11.36 1.54
CA PHE A 19 -2.23 10.08 1.29
C PHE A 19 -1.63 9.39 0.04
N ARG A 20 -1.60 10.09 -1.10
CA ARG A 20 -1.03 9.58 -2.34
C ARG A 20 0.44 9.21 -2.21
N ARG A 21 1.23 9.96 -1.43
CA ARG A 21 2.63 9.66 -1.18
C ARG A 21 2.82 8.31 -0.50
N ILE A 22 1.98 7.97 0.48
CA ILE A 22 2.03 6.67 1.17
C ILE A 22 1.79 5.54 0.18
N PHE A 23 0.74 5.64 -0.62
CA PHE A 23 0.43 4.62 -1.62
C PHE A 23 1.51 4.50 -2.70
N LYS A 24 2.22 5.60 -3.00
CA LYS A 24 3.37 5.57 -3.91
C LYS A 24 4.52 4.72 -3.36
N ASP A 25 4.70 4.69 -2.04
CA ASP A 25 5.76 3.91 -1.38
C ASP A 25 5.37 2.42 -1.16
N LEU A 26 4.23 1.97 -1.66
CA LEU A 26 3.74 0.60 -1.53
C LEU A 26 3.92 -0.21 -2.83
N PRO A 27 4.15 -1.54 -2.77
CA PRO A 27 4.49 -2.38 -3.92
C PRO A 27 3.26 -2.84 -4.70
N PHE A 28 2.38 -1.91 -5.11
CA PHE A 28 1.24 -2.20 -5.97
C PHE A 28 0.91 -1.02 -6.90
N LYS A 29 0.20 -1.31 -7.98
CA LYS A 29 -0.31 -0.28 -8.89
C LYS A 29 -1.63 0.26 -8.35
N VAL A 30 -1.68 1.58 -8.11
CA VAL A 30 -2.87 2.23 -7.58
C VAL A 30 -3.74 2.77 -8.71
N ILE A 31 -5.02 2.48 -8.64
CA ILE A 31 -6.07 3.05 -9.46
C ILE A 31 -6.92 3.92 -8.53
N TYR A 32 -6.95 5.24 -8.78
CA TYR A 32 -7.80 6.16 -8.03
C TYR A 32 -9.14 6.35 -8.71
N GLY A 33 -10.22 6.49 -7.93
CA GLY A 33 -11.58 6.63 -8.44
C GLY A 33 -11.79 7.85 -9.36
N ASN A 34 -10.94 8.87 -9.22
CA ASN A 34 -11.16 10.20 -9.82
C ASN A 34 -10.11 10.58 -10.88
N THR A 35 -9.52 9.63 -11.59
CA THR A 35 -8.47 9.94 -12.57
C THR A 35 -8.97 10.35 -13.96
N ASP A 36 -10.24 10.08 -14.30
CA ASP A 36 -10.81 10.44 -15.59
C ASP A 36 -12.22 11.01 -15.46
N LEU A 37 -12.31 12.34 -15.30
CA LEU A 37 -13.57 13.09 -15.28
C LEU A 37 -14.20 13.26 -16.69
N GLN A 38 -14.05 12.30 -17.58
CA GLN A 38 -14.74 12.37 -18.87
C GLN A 38 -16.14 11.77 -18.78
N THR A 39 -17.07 12.59 -18.50
CA THR A 39 -18.51 12.74 -18.87
C THR A 39 -19.40 11.52 -19.17
N LYS A 40 -18.93 10.34 -19.43
CA LYS A 40 -19.80 9.18 -19.69
C LYS A 40 -19.64 8.11 -18.63
N HIS A 41 -20.68 7.98 -17.80
CA HIS A 41 -20.86 6.84 -16.90
C HIS A 41 -19.76 6.67 -15.85
N LEU A 42 -19.49 7.70 -15.04
CA LEU A 42 -18.56 7.62 -13.90
C LEU A 42 -18.73 6.32 -13.10
N LEU A 43 -19.97 5.92 -12.81
CA LEU A 43 -20.29 4.68 -12.11
C LEU A 43 -19.80 3.44 -12.87
N THR A 44 -19.89 3.40 -14.19
CA THR A 44 -19.42 2.29 -15.01
C THR A 44 -17.90 2.21 -14.98
N ILE A 45 -17.20 3.35 -15.06
CA ILE A 45 -15.74 3.42 -14.97
C ILE A 45 -15.28 2.97 -13.58
N MET A 46 -15.90 3.46 -12.51
CA MET A 46 -15.60 3.08 -11.13
C MET A 46 -15.82 1.59 -10.90
N LYS A 47 -16.97 1.06 -11.32
CA LYS A 47 -17.26 -0.37 -11.24
C LYS A 47 -16.24 -1.20 -12.00
N GLY A 48 -15.85 -0.80 -13.20
CA GLY A 48 -14.80 -1.42 -13.99
C GLY A 48 -13.43 -1.38 -13.31
N ASN A 49 -13.06 -0.25 -12.71
CA ASN A 49 -11.82 -0.07 -11.97
C ASN A 49 -11.75 -0.97 -10.73
N ILE A 50 -12.82 -1.03 -9.95
CA ILE A 50 -12.94 -1.92 -8.79
C ILE A 50 -12.89 -3.38 -9.23
N ALA A 51 -13.63 -3.74 -10.28
CA ALA A 51 -13.70 -5.12 -10.76
C ALA A 51 -12.35 -5.67 -11.27
N ARG A 52 -11.53 -4.84 -11.93
CA ARG A 52 -10.20 -5.25 -12.43
C ARG A 52 -9.08 -5.13 -11.40
N SER A 53 -9.34 -4.56 -10.22
CA SER A 53 -8.38 -4.51 -9.13
C SER A 53 -8.34 -5.85 -8.39
N ASP A 54 -7.18 -6.19 -7.84
CA ASP A 54 -7.02 -7.41 -7.03
C ASP A 54 -7.71 -7.26 -5.68
N PHE A 55 -7.65 -6.06 -5.10
CA PHE A 55 -8.42 -5.64 -3.93
C PHE A 55 -8.64 -4.12 -3.94
N SER A 56 -9.46 -3.62 -2.99
CA SER A 56 -9.76 -2.20 -2.86
C SER A 56 -9.49 -1.69 -1.44
N ILE A 57 -9.13 -0.42 -1.32
CA ILE A 57 -8.98 0.27 -0.03
C ILE A 57 -9.84 1.54 -0.07
N PHE A 58 -10.67 1.75 0.94
CA PHE A 58 -11.54 2.91 1.06
C PHE A 58 -11.21 3.70 2.32
N ASP A 59 -10.85 4.97 2.15
CA ASP A 59 -10.68 5.91 3.25
C ASP A 59 -12.01 6.64 3.50
N LEU A 60 -12.70 6.26 4.55
CA LEU A 60 -13.97 6.86 4.94
C LEU A 60 -13.81 8.09 5.84
N SER A 61 -12.61 8.62 5.98
CA SER A 61 -12.39 9.88 6.70
C SER A 61 -13.22 10.99 6.08
N ASP A 62 -13.75 11.88 6.91
CA ASP A 62 -14.66 12.97 6.52
C ASP A 62 -15.97 12.52 5.86
N TRP A 63 -16.27 11.24 5.89
CA TRP A 63 -17.50 10.68 5.33
C TRP A 63 -17.84 11.21 3.94
N ASN A 64 -16.94 11.01 2.99
CA ASN A 64 -17.17 11.46 1.62
C ASN A 64 -18.21 10.55 0.91
N PRO A 65 -19.34 11.10 0.40
CA PRO A 65 -20.39 10.31 -0.23
C PRO A 65 -19.93 9.55 -1.48
N ASN A 66 -18.93 10.07 -2.22
CA ASN A 66 -18.38 9.38 -3.38
C ASN A 66 -17.63 8.12 -2.96
N VAL A 67 -16.84 8.20 -1.88
CA VAL A 67 -16.12 7.03 -1.34
C VAL A 67 -17.10 6.00 -0.78
N ALA A 68 -18.18 6.45 -0.15
CA ALA A 68 -19.25 5.57 0.32
C ALA A 68 -19.93 4.82 -0.83
N LEU A 69 -20.21 5.50 -1.95
CA LEU A 69 -20.75 4.89 -3.16
C LEU A 69 -19.77 3.85 -3.76
N GLU A 70 -18.49 4.20 -3.83
CA GLU A 70 -17.43 3.26 -4.29
C GLU A 70 -17.36 2.01 -3.40
N LEU A 71 -17.46 2.16 -2.08
CA LEU A 71 -17.54 1.06 -1.14
C LEU A 71 -18.76 0.17 -1.39
N GLY A 72 -19.94 0.77 -1.62
CA GLY A 72 -21.15 0.03 -1.94
C GLY A 72 -21.02 -0.79 -3.23
N LEU A 73 -20.38 -0.24 -4.26
CA LEU A 73 -20.05 -0.96 -5.50
C LEU A 73 -19.11 -2.14 -5.24
N ALA A 74 -18.08 -1.93 -4.39
CA ALA A 74 -17.13 -2.98 -4.03
C ALA A 74 -17.79 -4.10 -3.24
N GLU A 75 -18.72 -3.80 -2.32
CA GLU A 75 -19.50 -4.81 -1.57
C GLU A 75 -20.34 -5.67 -2.51
N GLY A 76 -20.99 -5.06 -3.49
CA GLY A 76 -21.73 -5.81 -4.52
C GLY A 76 -20.84 -6.73 -5.35
N LEU A 77 -19.63 -6.31 -5.66
CA LEU A 77 -18.66 -7.12 -6.42
C LEU A 77 -18.01 -8.21 -5.55
N LYS A 78 -17.81 -7.98 -4.25
CA LYS A 78 -17.29 -8.97 -3.32
C LYS A 78 -18.17 -10.22 -3.30
N LYS A 79 -19.48 -10.04 -3.21
CA LYS A 79 -20.46 -11.14 -3.23
C LYS A 79 -20.42 -11.95 -4.53
N LYS A 80 -20.16 -11.31 -5.67
CA LYS A 80 -20.17 -11.95 -6.99
C LYS A 80 -18.83 -12.55 -7.39
N ALA A 81 -17.73 -11.91 -7.06
CA ALA A 81 -16.39 -12.22 -7.58
C ALA A 81 -15.34 -12.50 -6.49
N GLY A 82 -15.73 -12.60 -5.22
CA GLY A 82 -14.80 -12.85 -4.10
C GLY A 82 -13.78 -11.73 -3.88
N LYS A 83 -13.98 -10.54 -4.44
CA LYS A 83 -13.04 -9.42 -4.33
C LYS A 83 -13.00 -8.90 -2.90
N GLN A 84 -11.80 -8.77 -2.34
CA GLN A 84 -11.62 -8.21 -1.00
C GLN A 84 -11.57 -6.69 -1.04
N TYR A 85 -12.01 -6.07 0.04
CA TYR A 85 -11.81 -4.65 0.28
C TYR A 85 -11.46 -4.40 1.76
N TYR A 86 -10.81 -3.27 1.99
CA TYR A 86 -10.39 -2.81 3.31
C TYR A 86 -10.88 -1.39 3.53
N ILE A 87 -11.32 -1.11 4.73
CA ILE A 87 -11.73 0.22 5.16
C ILE A 87 -10.64 0.79 6.05
N VAL A 88 -10.26 2.03 5.82
CA VAL A 88 -9.38 2.81 6.69
C VAL A 88 -10.09 4.08 7.13
N LEU A 89 -9.82 4.56 8.33
CA LEU A 89 -10.47 5.73 8.92
C LEU A 89 -9.46 6.56 9.71
N ASN A 90 -9.38 7.86 9.42
CA ASN A 90 -8.61 8.79 10.25
C ASN A 90 -9.48 9.27 11.42
N THR A 91 -9.17 8.83 12.63
CA THR A 91 -9.97 9.15 13.82
C THR A 91 -9.89 10.62 14.24
N ARG A 92 -8.90 11.39 13.75
CA ARG A 92 -8.81 12.84 13.98
C ARG A 92 -9.71 13.66 13.05
N ARG A 93 -10.23 13.02 12.00
CA ARG A 93 -11.03 13.68 10.94
C ARG A 93 -12.46 13.15 10.87
N SER A 94 -12.81 12.15 11.64
CA SER A 94 -14.12 11.52 11.61
C SER A 94 -14.72 11.49 12.99
N ASN A 95 -15.69 12.34 13.21
CA ASN A 95 -16.41 12.40 14.48
C ASN A 95 -17.56 11.37 14.52
N ASP A 96 -18.19 11.06 13.36
CA ASP A 96 -19.30 10.14 13.27
C ASP A 96 -19.15 9.14 12.14
N VAL A 97 -19.21 7.86 12.49
CA VAL A 97 -19.31 6.76 11.54
C VAL A 97 -20.79 6.38 11.45
N PRO A 98 -21.40 6.39 10.25
CA PRO A 98 -22.80 5.98 10.09
C PRO A 98 -23.09 4.62 10.70
N SER A 99 -24.29 4.46 11.26
CA SER A 99 -24.73 3.24 11.95
C SER A 99 -24.55 1.99 11.10
N ASP A 100 -24.84 2.09 9.82
CA ASP A 100 -24.82 0.98 8.85
C ASP A 100 -23.44 0.36 8.63
N ILE A 101 -22.38 1.12 8.94
CA ILE A 101 -21.00 0.63 8.80
C ILE A 101 -20.27 0.49 10.14
N ARG A 102 -20.89 0.79 11.28
CA ARG A 102 -20.27 0.66 12.60
C ARG A 102 -19.78 -0.75 12.88
N GLY A 103 -20.51 -1.76 12.43
CA GLY A 103 -20.14 -3.17 12.58
C GLY A 103 -19.10 -3.68 11.59
N ILE A 104 -18.70 -2.91 10.59
CA ILE A 104 -17.73 -3.34 9.60
C ILE A 104 -16.30 -3.15 10.15
N GLN A 105 -15.50 -4.20 10.08
CA GLN A 105 -14.10 -4.14 10.52
C GLN A 105 -13.33 -3.12 9.67
N ARG A 106 -12.63 -2.19 10.33
CA ARG A 106 -11.82 -1.15 9.71
C ARG A 106 -10.50 -0.98 10.44
N LEU A 107 -9.52 -0.40 9.75
CA LEU A 107 -8.25 0.00 10.32
C LEU A 107 -8.30 1.50 10.63
N GLU A 108 -8.16 1.85 11.89
CA GLU A 108 -8.17 3.24 12.35
C GLU A 108 -6.74 3.79 12.44
N TYR A 109 -6.53 5.01 11.97
CA TYR A 109 -5.24 5.67 11.99
C TYR A 109 -5.34 7.14 12.42
N THR A 110 -4.24 7.69 12.94
CA THR A 110 -4.17 9.09 13.39
C THR A 110 -3.15 9.91 12.59
N SER A 111 -2.27 9.24 11.86
CA SER A 111 -1.21 9.85 11.06
C SER A 111 -1.03 9.10 9.74
N TYR A 112 -0.47 9.78 8.76
CA TYR A 112 -0.05 9.15 7.49
C TYR A 112 1.34 8.51 7.57
N ASP A 113 2.04 8.58 8.70
CA ASP A 113 3.43 8.13 8.82
C ASP A 113 3.54 6.60 8.81
N PHE A 114 4.64 6.10 8.25
CA PHE A 114 5.05 4.69 8.34
C PHE A 114 5.70 4.32 9.68
N LYS A 115 6.08 5.30 10.48
CA LYS A 115 6.86 5.10 11.71
C LYS A 115 6.02 5.18 12.97
N VAL A 116 4.80 5.60 12.83
CA VAL A 116 3.85 5.77 13.95
C VAL A 116 3.02 4.51 14.02
N GLU A 117 2.86 3.94 15.20
CA GLU A 117 2.14 2.67 15.42
C GLU A 117 0.71 2.69 14.86
N VAL A 118 0.05 3.84 14.94
CA VAL A 118 -1.27 4.08 14.35
C VAL A 118 -1.20 4.89 13.06
N GLY A 119 -0.09 4.82 12.35
CA GLY A 119 0.08 5.48 11.05
C GLY A 119 -0.52 4.67 9.92
N LEU A 120 -1.16 5.32 8.95
CA LEU A 120 -1.77 4.66 7.81
C LEU A 120 -0.76 3.80 7.05
N GLY A 121 0.44 4.32 6.78
CA GLY A 121 1.47 3.57 6.07
C GLY A 121 1.90 2.31 6.80
N ASP A 122 2.05 2.39 8.11
CA ASP A 122 2.40 1.25 8.96
C ASP A 122 1.27 0.22 8.99
N LEU A 123 0.01 0.64 9.18
CA LEU A 123 -1.15 -0.24 9.18
C LEU A 123 -1.32 -0.97 7.84
N LEU A 124 -1.21 -0.27 6.71
CA LEU A 124 -1.30 -0.88 5.38
C LEU A 124 -0.20 -1.93 5.19
N THR A 125 1.01 -1.62 5.65
CA THR A 125 2.16 -2.53 5.55
C THR A 125 1.97 -3.78 6.43
N ARG A 126 1.55 -3.63 7.67
CA ARG A 126 1.41 -4.73 8.64
C ARG A 126 0.20 -5.61 8.38
N TYR A 127 -0.95 -5.02 8.09
CA TYR A 127 -2.21 -5.75 8.07
C TYR A 127 -2.65 -6.14 6.66
N ILE A 128 -2.57 -5.25 5.69
CA ILE A 128 -3.07 -5.54 4.34
C ILE A 128 -2.03 -6.32 3.54
N LEU A 129 -0.83 -5.77 3.39
CA LEU A 129 0.20 -6.42 2.57
C LEU A 129 0.67 -7.74 3.18
N ALA A 130 0.86 -7.79 4.50
CA ALA A 130 1.28 -9.01 5.17
C ALA A 130 0.26 -10.15 5.05
N LYS A 131 -1.04 -9.83 4.95
CA LYS A 131 -2.10 -10.82 4.88
C LYS A 131 -2.30 -11.38 3.48
N GLU A 132 -2.26 -10.52 2.45
CA GLU A 132 -2.76 -10.87 1.11
C GLU A 132 -1.67 -11.33 0.13
N TYR A 133 -0.37 -11.02 0.36
CA TYR A 133 0.66 -11.22 -0.64
C TYR A 133 1.89 -12.02 -0.19
N TRP A 134 2.72 -12.36 -1.15
CA TRP A 134 4.03 -12.97 -1.00
C TRP A 134 4.94 -12.26 0.03
N ILE A 135 4.63 -11.06 0.41
CA ILE A 135 5.26 -10.30 1.49
C ILE A 135 5.22 -11.04 2.84
N LYS A 136 4.31 -12.01 3.01
CA LYS A 136 4.33 -12.95 4.16
C LYS A 136 5.71 -13.60 4.36
N ARG A 137 6.43 -13.85 3.27
CA ARG A 137 7.79 -14.41 3.35
C ARG A 137 8.76 -13.44 3.98
N ILE A 138 8.64 -12.14 3.63
CA ILE A 138 9.46 -11.07 4.22
C ILE A 138 9.13 -10.94 5.71
N TRP A 139 7.85 -10.94 6.06
CA TRP A 139 7.40 -10.86 7.45
C TRP A 139 7.90 -12.03 8.28
N LYS A 140 7.93 -13.23 7.72
CA LYS A 140 8.50 -14.41 8.38
C LYS A 140 10.02 -14.31 8.50
N ALA A 141 10.70 -13.78 7.48
CA ALA A 141 12.16 -13.67 7.46
C ALA A 141 12.71 -12.49 8.28
N ILE A 142 11.92 -11.43 8.47
CA ILE A 142 12.28 -10.25 9.28
C ILE A 142 11.32 -10.20 10.47
N PRO A 143 11.69 -10.70 11.65
CA PRO A 143 10.86 -10.67 12.84
C PRO A 143 10.56 -9.23 13.28
N ASP A 144 9.43 -9.02 13.98
CA ASP A 144 8.96 -7.68 14.40
C ASP A 144 9.55 -7.26 15.76
N THR A 145 10.78 -7.62 16.01
CA THR A 145 11.50 -7.30 17.25
C THR A 145 12.54 -6.20 17.02
N GLY A 146 12.72 -5.33 17.96
CA GLY A 146 13.72 -4.26 17.91
C GLY A 146 13.57 -3.36 16.67
N LYS A 147 14.48 -3.51 15.70
CA LYS A 147 14.45 -2.76 14.43
C LYS A 147 13.66 -3.45 13.33
N GLY A 148 13.01 -4.58 13.59
CA GLY A 148 12.33 -5.41 12.60
C GLY A 148 11.26 -4.66 11.82
N SER A 149 10.43 -3.87 12.49
CA SER A 149 9.42 -3.04 11.85
C SER A 149 10.03 -2.07 10.81
N LYS A 150 11.13 -1.39 11.14
CA LYS A 150 11.84 -0.50 10.21
C LYS A 150 12.45 -1.24 9.04
N LYS A 151 13.03 -2.44 9.26
CA LYS A 151 13.56 -3.32 8.21
C LYS A 151 12.46 -3.80 7.28
N ARG A 152 11.30 -4.16 7.79
CA ARG A 152 10.11 -4.51 6.99
C ARG A 152 9.67 -3.35 6.09
N ILE A 153 9.57 -2.15 6.65
CA ILE A 153 9.23 -0.93 5.87
C ILE A 153 10.25 -0.69 4.76
N MET A 154 11.54 -0.84 5.05
CA MET A 154 12.59 -0.70 4.05
C MET A 154 12.44 -1.75 2.94
N ALA A 155 12.20 -3.02 3.30
CA ALA A 155 11.97 -4.09 2.34
C ALA A 155 10.79 -3.77 1.41
N VAL A 156 9.66 -3.32 1.96
CA VAL A 156 8.47 -2.90 1.20
C VAL A 156 8.81 -1.77 0.21
N ARG A 157 9.56 -0.76 0.65
CA ARG A 157 9.96 0.37 -0.21
C ARG A 157 10.93 -0.04 -1.32
N ILE A 158 11.86 -0.98 -1.04
CA ILE A 158 12.72 -1.55 -2.07
C ILE A 158 11.87 -2.24 -3.14
N LEU A 159 10.86 -2.99 -2.73
CA LEU A 159 9.98 -3.68 -3.67
C LEU A 159 9.08 -2.70 -4.43
N ALA A 160 8.59 -1.64 -3.76
CA ALA A 160 7.85 -0.57 -4.42
C ALA A 160 8.69 0.13 -5.51
N HIS A 161 9.99 0.31 -5.28
CA HIS A 161 10.90 0.86 -6.28
C HIS A 161 10.87 0.07 -7.59
N PHE A 162 10.82 -1.26 -7.53
CA PHE A 162 10.75 -2.11 -8.72
C PHE A 162 9.42 -2.06 -9.48
N ARG A 163 8.40 -1.39 -8.94
CA ARG A 163 7.17 -1.13 -9.69
C ARG A 163 7.43 -0.19 -10.87
N ASP A 164 8.27 0.82 -10.64
CA ASP A 164 8.49 1.90 -11.58
C ASP A 164 9.91 1.86 -12.23
N HIS A 165 10.80 1.03 -11.68
CA HIS A 165 12.21 0.96 -12.10
C HIS A 165 12.70 -0.47 -12.25
N ALA A 166 13.40 -0.76 -13.34
CA ALA A 166 13.93 -2.09 -13.62
C ALA A 166 15.15 -2.45 -12.72
N LYS A 167 15.87 -1.45 -12.21
CA LYS A 167 17.12 -1.62 -11.46
C LYS A 167 17.08 -0.85 -10.14
N LEU A 168 17.71 -1.41 -9.10
CA LEU A 168 17.95 -0.78 -7.83
C LEU A 168 19.47 -0.56 -7.66
N THR A 169 19.90 0.70 -7.71
CA THR A 169 21.30 1.09 -7.54
C THR A 169 21.62 1.40 -6.07
N ALA A 170 22.91 1.54 -5.74
CA ALA A 170 23.35 1.94 -4.40
C ALA A 170 22.77 3.32 -3.99
N ASP A 171 22.63 4.25 -4.94
CA ASP A 171 22.06 5.58 -4.64
C ASP A 171 20.56 5.52 -4.39
N ASN A 172 19.83 4.69 -5.14
CA ASN A 172 18.42 4.42 -4.84
C ASN A 172 18.26 3.82 -3.43
N LEU A 173 19.12 2.87 -3.04
CA LEU A 173 19.11 2.31 -1.70
C LEU A 173 19.36 3.38 -0.63
N LYS A 174 20.32 4.29 -0.83
CA LYS A 174 20.54 5.40 0.09
C LYS A 174 19.31 6.28 0.26
N VAL A 175 18.61 6.60 -0.84
CA VAL A 175 17.38 7.41 -0.81
C VAL A 175 16.27 6.69 -0.04
N ILE A 176 16.04 5.41 -0.33
CA ILE A 176 15.03 4.59 0.36
C ILE A 176 15.35 4.48 1.85
N ALA A 177 16.62 4.29 2.20
CA ALA A 177 17.09 4.10 3.55
C ALA A 177 16.97 5.37 4.42
N ARG A 178 17.18 6.56 3.87
CA ARG A 178 17.10 7.85 4.61
C ARG A 178 15.82 7.97 5.43
N GLY A 179 14.70 7.53 4.89
CA GLY A 179 13.42 7.57 5.57
C GLY A 179 13.25 6.59 6.72
N THR A 180 14.10 5.58 6.88
CA THR A 180 13.93 4.49 7.86
C THR A 180 14.77 4.67 9.13
N ARG A 181 15.77 5.54 9.12
CA ARG A 181 16.77 5.72 10.21
C ARG A 181 17.48 4.41 10.60
N LEU A 182 17.62 3.49 9.67
CA LEU A 182 18.42 2.27 9.83
C LEU A 182 19.91 2.57 9.59
N ARG A 183 20.81 1.79 10.20
CA ARG A 183 22.24 1.84 9.91
C ARG A 183 22.56 1.07 8.63
N LYS A 184 23.74 1.28 8.05
CA LYS A 184 24.17 0.60 6.81
C LYS A 184 24.10 -0.92 6.93
N LEU A 185 24.56 -1.51 8.04
CA LEU A 185 24.46 -2.94 8.31
C LEU A 185 23.01 -3.46 8.24
N ASP A 186 22.08 -2.70 8.79
CA ASP A 186 20.66 -3.07 8.73
C ASP A 186 20.13 -3.03 7.27
N HIS A 187 20.68 -2.14 6.41
CA HIS A 187 20.33 -2.08 4.98
C HIS A 187 20.81 -3.33 4.25
N ASP A 188 22.08 -3.72 4.47
CA ASP A 188 22.69 -4.89 3.84
C ASP A 188 21.95 -6.17 4.23
N GLU A 189 21.53 -6.29 5.49
CA GLU A 189 20.70 -7.40 5.97
C GLU A 189 19.33 -7.46 5.28
N VAL A 190 18.65 -6.33 5.09
CA VAL A 190 17.38 -6.29 4.36
C VAL A 190 17.56 -6.71 2.92
N VAL A 191 18.59 -6.21 2.25
CA VAL A 191 18.89 -6.57 0.84
C VAL A 191 19.20 -8.07 0.75
N GLU A 192 19.99 -8.62 1.67
CA GLU A 192 20.32 -10.05 1.68
C GLU A 192 19.10 -10.92 1.97
N THR A 193 18.23 -10.48 2.87
CA THR A 193 16.94 -11.15 3.11
C THR A 193 16.09 -11.20 1.84
N LEU A 194 15.98 -10.08 1.10
CA LEU A 194 15.24 -10.06 -0.16
C LEU A 194 15.88 -10.99 -1.23
N ARG A 195 17.19 -11.12 -1.24
CA ARG A 195 17.93 -12.07 -2.13
C ARG A 195 17.67 -13.51 -1.73
N SER A 196 17.80 -13.85 -0.47
CA SER A 196 17.56 -15.21 0.04
C SER A 196 16.12 -15.68 -0.21
N GLN A 197 15.17 -14.76 -0.11
CA GLN A 197 13.76 -15.00 -0.49
C GLN A 197 13.52 -15.03 -2.01
N LYS A 198 14.58 -14.86 -2.82
CA LYS A 198 14.52 -14.84 -4.30
C LYS A 198 13.56 -13.79 -4.86
N LEU A 199 13.42 -12.67 -4.18
CA LEU A 199 12.59 -11.53 -4.64
C LEU A 199 13.40 -10.56 -5.50
N ILE A 200 14.69 -10.42 -5.21
CA ILE A 200 15.65 -9.64 -6.00
C ILE A 200 16.87 -10.48 -6.33
N ARG A 201 17.60 -10.10 -7.37
CA ARG A 201 18.88 -10.71 -7.75
C ARG A 201 19.92 -9.65 -8.06
N LYS A 202 21.18 -9.92 -7.74
CA LYS A 202 22.32 -9.07 -8.13
C LYS A 202 22.51 -9.14 -9.64
N ILE A 203 22.74 -8.01 -10.28
CA ILE A 203 23.05 -7.96 -11.71
C ILE A 203 24.54 -8.30 -11.88
N LYS A 204 24.85 -9.28 -12.74
CA LYS A 204 26.23 -9.67 -13.04
C LYS A 204 26.98 -8.48 -13.63
N GLY A 205 28.17 -8.17 -13.09
CA GLY A 205 29.01 -7.07 -13.56
C GLY A 205 28.56 -5.66 -13.16
N ALA A 206 27.53 -5.49 -12.34
CA ALA A 206 27.07 -4.18 -11.91
C ALA A 206 26.78 -4.11 -10.40
N PRO A 207 27.03 -2.98 -9.73
CA PRO A 207 26.65 -2.76 -8.33
C PRO A 207 25.15 -2.44 -8.19
N ALA A 208 24.29 -3.26 -8.77
CA ALA A 208 22.86 -3.06 -8.84
C ALA A 208 22.09 -4.37 -8.70
N TYR A 209 20.80 -4.25 -8.40
CA TYR A 209 19.87 -5.38 -8.26
C TYR A 209 18.72 -5.23 -9.26
N SER A 210 18.12 -6.34 -9.65
CA SER A 210 16.86 -6.39 -10.40
C SER A 210 15.82 -7.22 -9.64
N SER A 211 14.55 -7.00 -9.91
CA SER A 211 13.49 -7.88 -9.43
C SER A 211 13.58 -9.26 -10.08
N THR A 212 13.05 -10.26 -9.42
CA THR A 212 12.87 -11.59 -10.01
C THR A 212 11.43 -11.75 -10.53
N ARG A 213 11.19 -12.75 -11.39
CA ARG A 213 9.84 -13.06 -11.86
C ARG A 213 8.84 -13.33 -10.73
N LYS A 214 9.32 -13.83 -9.58
CA LYS A 214 8.47 -14.08 -8.39
C LYS A 214 7.85 -12.83 -7.76
N LEU A 215 8.33 -11.65 -8.13
CA LEU A 215 7.76 -10.38 -7.67
C LEU A 215 6.47 -10.02 -8.42
N PHE A 216 6.24 -10.64 -9.57
CA PHE A 216 5.15 -10.32 -10.49
C PHE A 216 4.14 -11.46 -10.65
N GLN A 217 4.39 -12.59 -10.04
CA GLN A 217 3.49 -13.72 -9.88
C GLN A 217 2.76 -13.65 -8.53
#